data_7ac2108f1dbf634ebd6517ec4e014a18
#
_entry.id   7ac2108f1dbf634ebd6517ec4e014a18
#
_cell.length_a   1.000
_cell.length_b   1.000
_cell.length_c   1.000
_cell.angle_alpha   90.00
_cell.angle_beta   90.00
_cell.angle_gamma   90.00
#
_symmetry.space_group_name_H-M   'P 1'
#
loop_
_entity.id
_entity.type
_entity.pdbx_description
1 polymer ?
#
loop_
_entity_poly.entity_id
_entity_poly.type
_entity_poly.pdbx_seq_one_letter_code
_entity_poly.pdbx_strand_id
1 'polypeptide(L)'
;HCISSAASDVYKRQEIGRGVKGARSLSRDDAYQLYAAMLDGRVSDLEMGGIMLAMRIKGESVDEIAGFVDAAEASFQPLSAPASQYAPIVIPSYNGARQMPNLLPLMALLLAREGAPVFIHGVTNDPGRVTTAEILHEMGYPLSHTAVQAAEQFAHRAPVLMPIADLAPRLERLLAMRRILGVRNSTHTLVKIMQPFAGPALRLTSYTHPEYLSMLTTYFTT
;
A
#
# COMPACT_ATOMS: atom_id res chain seq x y z
N HIS A 1 -28.75 -5.16 15.14
CA HIS A 1 -27.58 -4.45 14.58
C HIS A 1 -26.70 -5.31 13.64
N CYS A 2 -26.51 -6.63 13.89
CA CYS A 2 -25.72 -7.49 12.98
C CYS A 2 -26.37 -7.74 11.60
N ILE A 3 -27.71 -7.77 11.52
CA ILE A 3 -28.42 -8.07 10.27
C ILE A 3 -28.32 -6.91 9.27
N SER A 4 -28.26 -5.66 9.74
CA SER A 4 -28.15 -4.49 8.87
C SER A 4 -26.76 -4.35 8.21
N SER A 5 -25.68 -4.75 8.89
CA SER A 5 -24.33 -4.73 8.32
C SER A 5 -24.14 -5.82 7.24
N ALA A 6 -24.63 -7.05 7.50
CA ALA A 6 -24.52 -8.13 6.52
C ALA A 6 -25.31 -7.87 5.24
N ALA A 7 -26.52 -7.28 5.34
CA ALA A 7 -27.32 -6.90 4.17
C ALA A 7 -26.63 -5.78 3.34
N SER A 8 -26.03 -4.78 4.01
CA SER A 8 -25.24 -3.73 3.36
C SER A 8 -24.02 -4.32 2.63
N ASP A 9 -23.32 -5.27 3.23
CA ASP A 9 -22.14 -5.88 2.63
C ASP A 9 -22.49 -6.79 1.43
N VAL A 10 -23.64 -7.48 1.46
CA VAL A 10 -24.17 -8.23 0.30
C VAL A 10 -24.50 -7.29 -0.84
N TYR A 11 -25.16 -6.15 -0.58
CA TYR A 11 -25.47 -5.15 -1.59
C TYR A 11 -24.20 -4.62 -2.30
N LYS A 12 -23.18 -4.26 -1.53
CA LYS A 12 -21.90 -3.78 -2.09
C LYS A 12 -21.26 -4.81 -3.03
N ARG A 13 -21.27 -6.08 -2.64
CA ARG A 13 -20.77 -7.18 -3.49
C ARG A 13 -21.58 -7.36 -4.75
N GLN A 14 -22.90 -7.20 -4.68
CA GLN A 14 -23.76 -7.27 -5.85
C GLN A 14 -23.50 -6.13 -6.86
N GLU A 15 -23.27 -4.91 -6.38
CA GLU A 15 -22.96 -3.78 -7.26
C GLU A 15 -21.66 -3.99 -8.04
N ILE A 16 -20.60 -4.44 -7.42
CA ILE A 16 -19.30 -4.71 -8.06
C ILE A 16 -19.29 -6.00 -8.88
N GLY A 17 -20.16 -6.97 -8.57
CA GLY A 17 -20.18 -8.32 -9.16
C GLY A 17 -21.05 -8.49 -10.40
N ARG A 18 -21.69 -7.44 -10.92
CA ARG A 18 -22.64 -7.51 -12.08
C ARG A 18 -21.98 -7.73 -13.45
N GLY A 19 -20.70 -8.09 -13.48
CA GLY A 19 -19.91 -8.27 -14.71
C GLY A 19 -19.50 -6.95 -15.35
N VAL A 20 -18.70 -7.03 -16.43
CA VAL A 20 -18.01 -5.88 -17.04
C VAL A 20 -18.96 -4.73 -17.46
N LYS A 21 -20.18 -5.07 -17.92
CA LYS A 21 -21.14 -4.05 -18.41
C LYS A 21 -22.14 -3.58 -17.35
N GLY A 22 -22.30 -4.32 -16.27
CA GLY A 22 -23.32 -4.04 -15.26
C GLY A 22 -22.76 -3.61 -13.91
N ALA A 23 -21.48 -3.79 -13.68
CA ALA A 23 -20.81 -3.41 -12.44
C ALA A 23 -20.84 -1.88 -12.25
N ARG A 24 -21.09 -1.46 -11.01
CA ARG A 24 -21.13 -0.05 -10.62
C ARG A 24 -20.01 0.23 -9.62
N SER A 25 -19.53 1.46 -9.64
CA SER A 25 -18.59 1.93 -8.64
C SER A 25 -19.28 2.17 -7.30
N LEU A 26 -18.59 1.83 -6.23
CA LEU A 26 -19.01 2.16 -4.87
C LEU A 26 -18.75 3.64 -4.60
N SER A 27 -19.52 4.23 -3.68
CA SER A 27 -19.17 5.51 -3.08
C SER A 27 -17.91 5.35 -2.24
N ARG A 28 -17.22 6.47 -1.92
CA ARG A 28 -16.04 6.46 -1.04
C ARG A 28 -16.35 5.82 0.31
N ASP A 29 -17.50 6.14 0.91
CA ASP A 29 -17.92 5.59 2.20
C ASP A 29 -18.19 4.07 2.13
N ASP A 30 -18.87 3.59 1.08
CA ASP A 30 -19.12 2.16 0.88
C ASP A 30 -17.82 1.40 0.61
N ALA A 31 -16.92 1.98 -0.16
CA ALA A 31 -15.59 1.44 -0.42
C ALA A 31 -14.78 1.35 0.88
N TYR A 32 -14.77 2.42 1.70
CA TYR A 32 -14.15 2.40 3.02
C TYR A 32 -14.66 1.23 3.88
N GLN A 33 -15.99 1.12 4.02
CA GLN A 33 -16.60 0.08 4.85
C GLN A 33 -16.29 -1.32 4.35
N LEU A 34 -16.34 -1.54 3.02
CA LEU A 34 -16.01 -2.83 2.42
C LEU A 34 -14.56 -3.21 2.70
N TYR A 35 -13.64 -2.28 2.46
CA TYR A 35 -12.21 -2.55 2.62
C TYR A 35 -11.83 -2.71 4.10
N ALA A 36 -12.42 -1.92 5.00
CA ALA A 36 -12.26 -2.10 6.44
C ALA A 36 -12.75 -3.49 6.91
N ALA A 37 -13.89 -3.97 6.38
CA ALA A 37 -14.37 -5.32 6.66
C ALA A 37 -13.39 -6.42 6.19
N MET A 38 -12.78 -6.22 5.02
CA MET A 38 -11.73 -7.12 4.49
C MET A 38 -10.48 -7.12 5.39
N LEU A 39 -10.03 -5.95 5.83
CA LEU A 39 -8.86 -5.79 6.71
C LEU A 39 -9.11 -6.40 8.10
N ASP A 40 -10.31 -6.25 8.64
CA ASP A 40 -10.70 -6.77 9.96
C ASP A 40 -10.99 -8.28 9.98
N GLY A 41 -11.02 -8.94 8.82
CA GLY A 41 -11.33 -10.36 8.72
C GLY A 41 -12.83 -10.67 8.92
N ARG A 42 -13.71 -9.69 8.75
CA ARG A 42 -15.18 -9.87 8.80
C ARG A 42 -15.76 -10.44 7.50
N VAL A 43 -14.93 -10.61 6.49
CA VAL A 43 -15.27 -11.19 5.19
C VAL A 43 -14.66 -12.59 5.11
N SER A 44 -15.47 -13.59 4.74
CA SER A 44 -14.97 -14.96 4.56
C SER A 44 -14.01 -15.07 3.38
N ASP A 45 -13.18 -16.12 3.34
CA ASP A 45 -12.19 -16.31 2.26
C ASP A 45 -12.84 -16.41 0.87
N LEU A 46 -14.01 -17.03 0.76
CA LEU A 46 -14.78 -17.13 -0.48
C LEU A 46 -15.26 -15.74 -0.94
N GLU A 47 -15.82 -14.95 -0.04
CA GLU A 47 -16.26 -13.59 -0.32
C GLU A 47 -15.07 -12.69 -0.66
N MET A 48 -13.95 -12.82 0.06
CA MET A 48 -12.71 -12.12 -0.19
C MET A 48 -12.21 -12.35 -1.62
N GLY A 49 -12.15 -13.63 -2.04
CA GLY A 49 -11.76 -13.99 -3.40
C GLY A 49 -12.71 -13.41 -4.44
N GLY A 50 -14.02 -13.48 -4.20
CA GLY A 50 -15.05 -12.92 -5.08
C GLY A 50 -14.93 -11.40 -5.23
N ILE A 51 -14.74 -10.66 -4.13
CA ILE A 51 -14.55 -9.20 -4.12
C ILE A 51 -13.29 -8.83 -4.90
N MET A 52 -12.16 -9.47 -4.61
CA MET A 52 -10.88 -9.16 -5.25
C MET A 52 -10.91 -9.38 -6.76
N LEU A 53 -11.54 -10.47 -7.22
CA LEU A 53 -11.69 -10.76 -8.64
C LEU A 53 -12.69 -9.81 -9.31
N ALA A 54 -13.81 -9.50 -8.66
CA ALA A 54 -14.79 -8.56 -9.19
C ALA A 54 -14.19 -7.16 -9.35
N MET A 55 -13.46 -6.65 -8.36
CA MET A 55 -12.75 -5.37 -8.44
C MET A 55 -11.69 -5.39 -9.55
N ARG A 56 -10.93 -6.48 -9.67
CA ARG A 56 -9.92 -6.65 -10.73
C ARG A 56 -10.52 -6.59 -12.14
N ILE A 57 -11.70 -7.16 -12.33
CA ILE A 57 -12.40 -7.20 -13.63
C ILE A 57 -13.05 -5.85 -13.92
N LYS A 58 -13.69 -5.25 -12.94
CA LYS A 58 -14.38 -3.95 -13.06
C LYS A 58 -13.39 -2.80 -13.23
N GLY A 59 -12.27 -2.83 -12.53
CA GLY A 59 -11.38 -1.69 -12.30
C GLY A 59 -11.92 -0.78 -11.19
N GLU A 60 -11.02 -0.16 -10.44
CA GLU A 60 -11.36 0.75 -9.36
C GLU A 60 -11.62 2.17 -9.89
N SER A 61 -12.65 2.84 -9.38
CA SER A 61 -12.84 4.29 -9.54
C SER A 61 -11.97 5.07 -8.56
N VAL A 62 -11.83 6.39 -8.77
CA VAL A 62 -11.09 7.27 -7.86
C VAL A 62 -11.71 7.26 -6.46
N ASP A 63 -13.04 7.31 -6.35
CA ASP A 63 -13.76 7.25 -5.07
C ASP A 63 -13.52 5.93 -4.33
N GLU A 64 -13.51 4.82 -5.07
CA GLU A 64 -13.20 3.51 -4.49
C GLU A 64 -11.75 3.44 -4.00
N ILE A 65 -10.80 3.94 -4.78
CA ILE A 65 -9.39 4.02 -4.35
C ILE A 65 -9.27 4.90 -3.10
N ALA A 66 -9.94 6.05 -3.07
CA ALA A 66 -9.90 6.95 -1.91
C ALA A 66 -10.46 6.27 -0.65
N GLY A 67 -11.63 5.64 -0.74
CA GLY A 67 -12.22 4.93 0.40
C GLY A 67 -11.36 3.76 0.87
N PHE A 68 -10.74 3.01 -0.05
CA PHE A 68 -9.83 1.92 0.28
C PHE A 68 -8.55 2.43 0.95
N VAL A 69 -7.97 3.56 0.49
CA VAL A 69 -6.79 4.17 1.11
C VAL A 69 -7.13 4.66 2.52
N ASP A 70 -8.26 5.34 2.69
CA ASP A 70 -8.73 5.79 4.01
C ASP A 70 -8.83 4.62 5.00
N ALA A 71 -9.42 3.50 4.58
CA ALA A 71 -9.52 2.30 5.41
C ALA A 71 -8.15 1.64 5.67
N ALA A 72 -7.27 1.62 4.66
CA ALA A 72 -5.92 1.10 4.79
C ALA A 72 -5.11 1.90 5.82
N GLU A 73 -5.12 3.22 5.72
CA GLU A 73 -4.40 4.14 6.62
C GLU A 73 -4.98 4.10 8.05
N ALA A 74 -6.28 3.91 8.21
CA ALA A 74 -6.91 3.69 9.51
C ALA A 74 -6.57 2.34 10.16
N SER A 75 -5.98 1.39 9.41
CA SER A 75 -5.71 0.03 9.89
C SER A 75 -4.36 -0.15 10.60
N PHE A 76 -3.49 0.85 10.57
CA PHE A 76 -2.17 0.83 11.22
C PHE A 76 -1.91 2.15 11.96
N GLN A 77 -0.89 2.13 12.84
CA GLN A 77 -0.48 3.33 13.56
C GLN A 77 0.46 4.17 12.70
N PRO A 78 0.13 5.44 12.44
CA PRO A 78 1.00 6.30 11.67
C PRO A 78 2.29 6.61 12.43
N LEU A 79 3.38 6.75 11.69
CA LEU A 79 4.69 7.13 12.22
C LEU A 79 4.75 8.64 12.49
N SER A 80 5.53 9.03 13.48
CA SER A 80 5.90 10.43 13.67
C SER A 80 7.02 10.81 12.71
N ALA A 81 6.89 11.96 12.03
CA ALA A 81 7.96 12.47 11.21
C ALA A 81 9.16 12.88 12.09
N PRO A 82 10.41 12.54 11.69
CA PRO A 82 11.59 13.00 12.41
C PRO A 82 11.77 14.51 12.25
N ALA A 83 12.44 15.14 13.21
CA ALA A 83 12.82 16.54 13.11
C ALA A 83 13.82 16.73 11.96
N SER A 84 13.43 17.49 10.94
CA SER A 84 14.24 17.77 9.75
C SER A 84 13.77 19.07 9.09
N GLN A 85 14.65 19.71 8.31
CA GLN A 85 14.28 20.84 7.44
C GLN A 85 13.46 20.38 6.21
N TYR A 86 13.47 19.07 5.91
CA TYR A 86 12.73 18.48 4.80
C TYR A 86 11.59 17.62 5.32
N ALA A 87 10.48 17.60 4.61
CA ALA A 87 9.44 16.60 4.83
C ALA A 87 9.98 15.19 4.55
N PRO A 88 9.49 14.16 5.24
CA PRO A 88 9.85 12.78 4.93
C PRO A 88 9.53 12.41 3.48
N ILE A 89 10.40 11.62 2.87
CA ILE A 89 10.21 11.06 1.53
C ILE A 89 9.79 9.60 1.68
N VAL A 90 8.58 9.28 1.24
CA VAL A 90 8.02 7.92 1.30
C VAL A 90 8.18 7.22 -0.04
N ILE A 91 8.79 6.05 -0.05
CA ILE A 91 9.09 5.28 -1.25
C ILE A 91 8.53 3.85 -1.11
N PRO A 92 7.48 3.47 -1.84
CA PRO A 92 6.96 2.10 -1.83
C PRO A 92 7.87 1.17 -2.64
N SER A 93 8.19 -0.01 -2.10
CA SER A 93 9.03 -1.03 -2.73
C SER A 93 8.42 -2.42 -2.63
N TYR A 94 7.47 -2.72 -3.54
CA TYR A 94 6.68 -3.96 -3.54
C TYR A 94 7.03 -4.92 -4.69
N ASN A 95 8.00 -4.57 -5.52
CA ASN A 95 8.50 -5.44 -6.56
C ASN A 95 10.03 -5.36 -6.59
N GLY A 96 10.69 -6.50 -6.61
CA GLY A 96 12.12 -6.57 -6.87
C GLY A 96 12.45 -6.28 -8.34
N ALA A 97 13.71 -5.96 -8.60
CA ALA A 97 14.24 -5.82 -9.95
C ALA A 97 14.50 -7.19 -10.59
N ARG A 98 14.22 -7.31 -11.88
CA ARG A 98 14.39 -8.57 -12.63
C ARG A 98 15.38 -8.47 -13.79
N GLN A 99 15.27 -7.40 -14.60
CA GLN A 99 16.06 -7.24 -15.83
C GLN A 99 16.99 -6.03 -15.78
N MET A 100 16.71 -5.08 -14.89
CA MET A 100 17.49 -3.87 -14.71
C MET A 100 17.96 -3.76 -13.26
N PRO A 101 19.05 -3.05 -12.98
CA PRO A 101 19.50 -2.79 -11.63
C PRO A 101 18.39 -2.09 -10.80
N ASN A 102 18.26 -2.48 -9.55
CA ASN A 102 17.39 -1.77 -8.61
C ASN A 102 18.16 -0.57 -8.03
N LEU A 103 17.91 0.62 -8.57
CA LEU A 103 18.59 1.85 -8.16
C LEU A 103 17.88 2.60 -7.01
N LEU A 104 16.78 2.06 -6.48
CA LEU A 104 16.06 2.68 -5.36
C LEU A 104 16.94 2.80 -4.11
N PRO A 105 17.74 1.80 -3.70
CA PRO A 105 18.68 1.96 -2.58
C PRO A 105 19.66 3.11 -2.77
N LEU A 106 20.24 3.26 -3.95
CA LEU A 106 21.17 4.35 -4.26
C LEU A 106 20.48 5.72 -4.12
N MET A 107 19.29 5.87 -4.70
CA MET A 107 18.50 7.09 -4.58
C MET A 107 18.19 7.41 -3.11
N ALA A 108 17.77 6.42 -2.35
CA ALA A 108 17.45 6.59 -0.93
C ALA A 108 18.66 7.04 -0.11
N LEU A 109 19.84 6.46 -0.36
CA LEU A 109 21.08 6.83 0.30
C LEU A 109 21.53 8.26 -0.06
N LEU A 110 21.42 8.66 -1.32
CA LEU A 110 21.77 10.01 -1.76
C LEU A 110 20.85 11.05 -1.11
N LEU A 111 19.54 10.82 -1.08
CA LEU A 111 18.57 11.71 -0.45
C LEU A 111 18.80 11.81 1.07
N ALA A 112 19.05 10.68 1.74
CA ALA A 112 19.35 10.67 3.17
C ALA A 112 20.66 11.40 3.49
N ARG A 113 21.69 11.29 2.66
CA ARG A 113 22.95 12.04 2.79
C ARG A 113 22.71 13.54 2.71
N GLU A 114 21.82 14.00 1.85
CA GLU A 114 21.44 15.42 1.76
C GLU A 114 20.55 15.89 2.93
N GLY A 115 20.23 15.01 3.88
CA GLY A 115 19.48 15.31 5.10
C GLY A 115 17.98 15.13 5.01
N ALA A 116 17.45 14.61 3.90
CA ALA A 116 16.04 14.27 3.79
C ALA A 116 15.76 12.94 4.51
N PRO A 117 14.75 12.86 5.40
CA PRO A 117 14.34 11.59 5.99
C PRO A 117 13.70 10.71 4.91
N VAL A 118 14.31 9.57 4.62
CA VAL A 118 13.81 8.64 3.59
C VAL A 118 13.23 7.41 4.26
N PHE A 119 11.95 7.15 4.00
CA PHE A 119 11.21 6.01 4.49
C PHE A 119 10.78 5.12 3.34
N ILE A 120 11.29 3.91 3.32
CA ILE A 120 10.94 2.86 2.35
C ILE A 120 10.04 1.86 3.07
N HIS A 121 8.94 1.47 2.47
CA HIS A 121 8.13 0.36 2.94
C HIS A 121 7.86 -0.61 1.80
N GLY A 122 7.77 -1.90 2.13
CA GLY A 122 7.60 -2.88 1.07
C GLY A 122 7.78 -4.31 1.50
N VAL A 123 8.08 -5.15 0.52
CA VAL A 123 8.34 -6.58 0.74
C VAL A 123 9.83 -6.84 0.90
N THR A 124 10.17 -7.83 1.71
CA THR A 124 11.55 -8.26 1.94
C THR A 124 11.98 -9.39 1.00
N ASN A 125 11.02 -10.03 0.33
CA ASN A 125 11.27 -11.12 -0.61
C ASN A 125 10.30 -11.00 -1.80
N ASP A 126 10.82 -11.20 -3.02
CA ASP A 126 10.02 -11.31 -4.25
C ASP A 126 10.66 -12.42 -5.12
N PRO A 127 10.09 -13.64 -5.18
CA PRO A 127 10.70 -14.79 -5.84
C PRO A 127 11.19 -14.50 -7.26
N GLY A 128 12.47 -14.76 -7.52
CA GLY A 128 13.12 -14.52 -8.81
C GLY A 128 13.45 -13.06 -9.11
N ARG A 129 13.43 -12.19 -8.09
CA ARG A 129 13.78 -10.76 -8.21
C ARG A 129 14.64 -10.32 -7.03
N VAL A 130 15.41 -9.27 -7.21
CA VAL A 130 16.24 -8.67 -6.15
C VAL A 130 15.48 -7.49 -5.56
N THR A 131 15.14 -7.58 -4.28
CA THR A 131 14.39 -6.54 -3.57
C THR A 131 15.30 -5.42 -3.06
N THR A 132 14.71 -4.26 -2.77
CA THR A 132 15.41 -3.17 -2.09
C THR A 132 15.89 -3.57 -0.70
N ALA A 133 15.12 -4.42 -0.01
CA ALA A 133 15.46 -4.92 1.32
C ALA A 133 16.74 -5.76 1.29
N GLU A 134 16.87 -6.68 0.34
CA GLU A 134 18.07 -7.51 0.17
C GLU A 134 19.31 -6.64 -0.12
N ILE A 135 19.19 -5.64 -1.02
CA ILE A 135 20.33 -4.77 -1.35
C ILE A 135 20.76 -3.93 -0.13
N LEU A 136 19.81 -3.29 0.57
CA LEU A 136 20.14 -2.49 1.76
C LEU A 136 20.76 -3.36 2.87
N HIS A 137 20.26 -4.58 3.04
CA HIS A 137 20.83 -5.53 4.00
C HIS A 137 22.29 -5.87 3.65
N GLU A 138 22.59 -6.22 2.41
CA GLU A 138 23.96 -6.50 1.95
C GLU A 138 24.89 -5.29 2.07
N MET A 139 24.33 -4.08 2.00
CA MET A 139 25.08 -2.84 2.23
C MET A 139 25.26 -2.49 3.71
N GLY A 140 24.77 -3.31 4.63
CA GLY A 140 24.88 -3.11 6.07
C GLY A 140 23.81 -2.19 6.70
N TYR A 141 22.73 -1.90 5.97
CA TYR A 141 21.59 -1.14 6.51
C TYR A 141 20.53 -2.12 7.04
N PRO A 142 20.29 -2.15 8.38
CA PRO A 142 19.31 -3.08 8.94
C PRO A 142 17.88 -2.66 8.59
N LEU A 143 16.97 -3.63 8.58
CA LEU A 143 15.54 -3.37 8.51
C LEU A 143 15.05 -2.75 9.83
N SER A 144 14.06 -1.87 9.76
CA SER A 144 13.35 -1.36 10.93
C SER A 144 12.05 -2.12 11.13
N HIS A 145 11.90 -2.77 12.25
CA HIS A 145 10.69 -3.53 12.60
C HIS A 145 9.76 -2.76 13.55
N THR A 146 10.23 -1.62 14.06
CA THR A 146 9.46 -0.78 14.99
C THR A 146 9.66 0.71 14.68
N ALA A 147 8.72 1.54 15.14
CA ALA A 147 8.84 3.00 15.04
C ALA A 147 10.09 3.54 15.78
N VAL A 148 10.51 2.89 16.85
CA VAL A 148 11.72 3.27 17.61
C VAL A 148 12.97 3.06 16.76
N GLN A 149 13.12 1.88 16.15
CA GLN A 149 14.25 1.59 15.26
C GLN A 149 14.27 2.53 14.03
N ALA A 150 13.10 2.85 13.49
CA ALA A 150 12.99 3.83 12.41
C ALA A 150 13.49 5.21 12.85
N ALA A 151 13.10 5.68 14.04
CA ALA A 151 13.54 6.96 14.59
C ALA A 151 15.07 7.00 14.82
N GLU A 152 15.66 5.90 15.30
CA GLU A 152 17.11 5.78 15.47
C GLU A 152 17.86 5.87 14.13
N GLN A 153 17.37 5.18 13.08
CA GLN A 153 17.98 5.26 11.76
C GLN A 153 17.89 6.68 11.18
N PHE A 154 16.77 7.35 11.30
CA PHE A 154 16.62 8.74 10.87
C PHE A 154 17.62 9.67 11.59
N ALA A 155 17.84 9.47 12.89
CA ALA A 155 18.83 10.26 13.67
C ALA A 155 20.26 10.10 13.13
N HIS A 156 20.57 8.95 12.55
CA HIS A 156 21.85 8.67 11.89
C HIS A 156 21.89 9.06 10.40
N ARG A 157 20.88 9.76 9.89
CA ARG A 157 20.73 10.11 8.46
C ARG A 157 20.81 8.90 7.53
N ALA A 158 20.33 7.75 8.00
CA ALA A 158 20.21 6.54 7.21
C ALA A 158 18.80 6.41 6.62
N PRO A 159 18.65 5.84 5.42
CA PRO A 159 17.33 5.49 4.92
C PRO A 159 16.73 4.39 5.79
N VAL A 160 15.45 4.52 6.09
CA VAL A 160 14.69 3.50 6.82
C VAL A 160 13.99 2.60 5.84
N LEU A 161 14.10 1.28 5.99
CA LEU A 161 13.24 0.31 5.32
C LEU A 161 12.45 -0.48 6.37
N MET A 162 11.12 -0.36 6.32
CA MET A 162 10.21 -1.12 7.19
C MET A 162 9.40 -2.10 6.34
N PRO A 163 9.46 -3.41 6.66
CA PRO A 163 8.61 -4.40 6.02
C PRO A 163 7.14 -4.06 6.17
N ILE A 164 6.34 -4.31 5.12
CA ILE A 164 4.88 -4.09 5.19
C ILE A 164 4.23 -4.95 6.27
N ALA A 165 4.79 -6.11 6.58
CA ALA A 165 4.32 -6.97 7.66
C ALA A 165 4.41 -6.31 9.04
N ASP A 166 5.39 -5.43 9.25
CA ASP A 166 5.57 -4.69 10.50
C ASP A 166 4.79 -3.37 10.49
N LEU A 167 4.79 -2.66 9.37
CA LEU A 167 4.06 -1.40 9.22
C LEU A 167 2.54 -1.59 9.25
N ALA A 168 2.04 -2.53 8.45
CA ALA A 168 0.61 -2.74 8.23
C ALA A 168 0.30 -4.22 7.97
N PRO A 169 0.32 -5.07 9.01
CA PRO A 169 0.18 -6.53 8.87
C PRO A 169 -1.16 -6.95 8.25
N ARG A 170 -2.21 -6.16 8.41
CA ARG A 170 -3.52 -6.41 7.78
C ARG A 170 -3.45 -6.25 6.26
N LEU A 171 -2.69 -5.26 5.77
CA LEU A 171 -2.47 -5.07 4.34
C LEU A 171 -1.57 -6.16 3.76
N GLU A 172 -0.53 -6.59 4.51
CA GLU A 172 0.31 -7.70 4.10
C GLU A 172 -0.51 -8.97 3.83
N ARG A 173 -1.45 -9.30 4.71
CA ARG A 173 -2.37 -10.43 4.52
C ARG A 173 -3.13 -10.34 3.20
N LEU A 174 -3.66 -9.16 2.83
CA LEU A 174 -4.39 -8.96 1.58
C LEU A 174 -3.46 -9.01 0.35
N LEU A 175 -2.22 -8.55 0.48
CA LEU A 175 -1.19 -8.70 -0.57
C LEU A 175 -0.87 -10.17 -0.81
N ALA A 176 -0.74 -10.96 0.26
CA ALA A 176 -0.42 -12.38 0.20
C ALA A 176 -1.49 -13.21 -0.54
N MET A 177 -2.75 -12.74 -0.59
CA MET A 177 -3.82 -13.38 -1.35
C MET A 177 -3.52 -13.54 -2.84
N ARG A 178 -2.60 -12.72 -3.39
CA ARG A 178 -2.10 -12.90 -4.76
C ARG A 178 -1.55 -14.30 -5.02
N ARG A 179 -0.94 -14.92 -4.03
CA ARG A 179 -0.35 -16.27 -4.16
C ARG A 179 -1.43 -17.35 -4.31
N ILE A 180 -2.61 -17.10 -3.74
CA ILE A 180 -3.77 -17.99 -3.81
C ILE A 180 -4.55 -17.73 -5.10
N LEU A 181 -4.86 -16.45 -5.38
CA LEU A 181 -5.69 -16.06 -6.52
C LEU A 181 -4.95 -16.05 -7.86
N GLY A 182 -3.62 -16.05 -7.85
CA GLY A 182 -2.80 -15.95 -9.08
C GLY A 182 -2.77 -14.55 -9.72
N VAL A 183 -3.54 -13.59 -9.20
CA VAL A 183 -3.69 -12.24 -9.75
C VAL A 183 -3.46 -11.16 -8.70
N ARG A 184 -3.05 -9.96 -9.13
CA ARG A 184 -2.97 -8.79 -8.26
C ARG A 184 -4.39 -8.30 -7.94
N ASN A 185 -4.56 -7.78 -6.74
CA ASN A 185 -5.78 -7.15 -6.25
C ASN A 185 -5.54 -5.65 -5.97
N SER A 186 -6.58 -4.92 -5.59
CA SER A 186 -6.55 -3.47 -5.32
C SER A 186 -5.47 -3.08 -4.31
N THR A 187 -5.18 -3.91 -3.31
CA THR A 187 -4.14 -3.64 -2.29
C THR A 187 -2.77 -3.33 -2.91
N HIS A 188 -2.43 -3.93 -4.07
CA HIS A 188 -1.17 -3.66 -4.77
C HIS A 188 -1.08 -2.23 -5.34
N THR A 189 -2.20 -1.55 -5.51
CA THR A 189 -2.25 -0.12 -5.86
C THR A 189 -2.17 0.72 -4.59
N LEU A 190 -2.98 0.39 -3.57
CA LEU A 190 -3.10 1.18 -2.34
C LEU A 190 -1.77 1.32 -1.60
N VAL A 191 -1.02 0.24 -1.45
CA VAL A 191 0.29 0.27 -0.77
C VAL A 191 1.33 1.15 -1.45
N LYS A 192 1.09 1.59 -2.68
CA LYS A 192 2.00 2.51 -3.38
C LYS A 192 1.65 3.99 -3.17
N ILE A 193 0.48 4.27 -2.60
CA ILE A 193 -0.04 5.63 -2.46
C ILE A 193 -0.42 5.99 -1.02
N MET A 194 -0.43 5.02 -0.11
CA MET A 194 -0.75 5.25 1.30
C MET A 194 0.26 6.17 1.98
N GLN A 195 -0.20 6.89 3.01
CA GLN A 195 0.60 7.81 3.83
C GLN A 195 0.96 7.16 5.16
N PRO A 196 2.21 6.74 5.38
CA PRO A 196 2.60 6.11 6.64
C PRO A 196 2.88 7.09 7.79
N PHE A 197 2.96 8.39 7.53
CA PHE A 197 3.22 9.41 8.54
C PHE A 197 1.96 10.16 8.96
N ALA A 198 1.88 10.57 10.23
CA ALA A 198 0.80 11.40 10.74
C ALA A 198 0.79 12.83 10.16
N GLY A 199 1.95 13.31 9.66
CA GLY A 199 2.11 14.65 9.08
C GLY A 199 2.42 14.60 7.58
N PRO A 200 2.64 15.76 6.95
CA PRO A 200 2.96 15.85 5.53
C PRO A 200 4.22 15.08 5.17
N ALA A 201 4.19 14.38 4.03
CA ALA A 201 5.34 13.69 3.45
C ALA A 201 5.28 13.75 1.92
N LEU A 202 6.44 13.71 1.27
CA LEU A 202 6.53 13.56 -0.17
C LEU A 202 6.42 12.07 -0.52
N ARG A 203 5.33 11.67 -1.17
CA ARG A 203 5.13 10.29 -1.63
C ARG A 203 5.64 10.13 -3.05
N LEU A 204 6.66 9.30 -3.23
CA LEU A 204 7.16 8.92 -4.55
C LEU A 204 6.48 7.63 -4.98
N THR A 205 5.72 7.65 -6.05
CA THR A 205 5.08 6.46 -6.60
C THR A 205 5.45 6.26 -8.06
N SER A 206 5.43 5.01 -8.51
CA SER A 206 5.70 4.64 -9.89
C SER A 206 4.49 3.92 -10.50
N TYR A 207 4.28 4.14 -11.78
CA TYR A 207 3.26 3.46 -12.57
C TYR A 207 3.88 2.86 -13.84
N THR A 208 3.25 1.81 -14.37
CA THR A 208 3.67 1.16 -15.62
C THR A 208 2.65 1.33 -16.73
N HIS A 209 1.41 1.67 -16.41
CA HIS A 209 0.33 1.82 -17.38
C HIS A 209 -0.22 3.25 -17.34
N PRO A 210 -0.40 3.91 -18.50
CA PRO A 210 -0.85 5.32 -18.58
C PRO A 210 -2.16 5.62 -17.85
N GLU A 211 -3.10 4.67 -17.82
CA GLU A 211 -4.38 4.81 -17.11
C GLU A 211 -4.19 5.06 -15.61
N TYR A 212 -3.14 4.48 -15.00
CA TYR A 212 -2.83 4.75 -13.60
C TYR A 212 -2.32 6.17 -13.36
N LEU A 213 -1.61 6.77 -14.34
CA LEU A 213 -1.19 8.17 -14.21
C LEU A 213 -2.41 9.09 -14.08
N SER A 214 -3.40 8.93 -14.95
CA SER A 214 -4.63 9.75 -14.92
C SER A 214 -5.39 9.55 -13.60
N MET A 215 -5.58 8.32 -13.17
CA MET A 215 -6.27 7.99 -11.92
C MET A 215 -5.53 8.57 -10.70
N LEU A 216 -4.20 8.39 -10.61
CA LEU A 216 -3.40 8.91 -9.51
C LEU A 216 -3.36 10.45 -9.51
N THR A 217 -3.26 11.09 -10.68
CA THR A 217 -3.33 12.55 -10.78
C THR A 217 -4.66 13.07 -10.21
N THR A 218 -5.79 12.47 -10.61
CA THR A 218 -7.09 12.84 -10.06
C THR A 218 -7.14 12.62 -8.55
N TYR A 219 -6.71 11.44 -8.07
CA TYR A 219 -6.71 11.12 -6.63
C TYR A 219 -5.91 12.12 -5.79
N PHE A 220 -4.75 12.58 -6.26
CA PHE A 220 -3.89 13.51 -5.50
C PHE A 220 -4.28 14.99 -5.63
N THR A 221 -5.20 15.33 -6.53
CA THR A 221 -5.67 16.71 -6.73
C THR A 221 -7.08 16.97 -6.17
N THR A 222 -7.80 15.91 -5.75
CA THR A 222 -9.08 15.98 -5.04
C THR A 222 -8.93 15.85 -3.54
#